data_d8b6af48321824bc644a3ea840bdfb14
#
_entry.id   d8b6af48321824bc644a3ea840bdfb14
#
_cell.length_a   1.000
_cell.length_b   1.000
_cell.length_c   1.000
_cell.angle_alpha   90.00
_cell.angle_beta   90.00
_cell.angle_gamma   90.00
#
_symmetry.space_group_name_H-M   'P 1'
#
loop_
_entity.id
_entity.type
_entity.pdbx_description
1 polymer ?
#
loop_
_entity_poly.entity_id
_entity_poly.type
_entity_poly.pdbx_seq_one_letter_code
_entity_poly.pdbx_strand_id
1 'polypeptide(L)'
;MLRYAFRRIAGVIPTLLVIITASFFIVRLAPGGPFDQEQTLSPQVRANLDAAYGLDRPIAIQYCRYLRALAHGDFGPSFKQRDFSVTDLIAQGLPVSSALGITAIALAILIGIPLGIAAAVWKQTPLDVGITSLVVLGIALPGFVTGPLLALVFGVYLQWLPVAGWEDGAARYFVLPVVTLALPVIAYVARLTRSSLLDVFRANFIRTARARGVGRWRILWGHALRPALLPVVSYIGPATAFVVTGSLVVETVFGLPGTGRYLVQGAINRDYTLVMGMVIVYGTLVLLLNLLADLVYGWLDPRVRHE
;
A
#
# COMPACT_ATOMS: atom_id res chain seq x y z
N MET A 1 -14.04 16.46 16.97
CA MET A 1 -12.78 16.23 16.27
C MET A 1 -11.66 15.74 17.19
N LEU A 2 -11.25 16.52 18.21
CA LEU A 2 -10.15 16.11 19.11
C LEU A 2 -10.41 14.76 19.81
N ARG A 3 -11.62 14.53 20.36
CA ARG A 3 -11.97 13.26 21.02
C ARG A 3 -11.97 12.06 20.04
N TYR A 4 -12.44 12.27 18.82
CA TYR A 4 -12.41 11.26 17.76
C TYR A 4 -10.96 10.92 17.35
N ALA A 5 -10.15 11.95 17.07
CA ALA A 5 -8.73 11.77 16.74
C ALA A 5 -7.97 11.06 17.88
N PHE A 6 -8.21 11.46 19.14
CA PHE A 6 -7.58 10.85 20.30
C PHE A 6 -7.95 9.36 20.44
N ARG A 7 -9.22 8.99 20.27
CA ARG A 7 -9.65 7.57 20.30
C ARG A 7 -8.99 6.75 19.21
N ARG A 8 -8.87 7.31 17.99
CA ARG A 8 -8.21 6.64 16.85
C ARG A 8 -6.72 6.47 17.09
N ILE A 9 -6.03 7.50 17.55
CA ILE A 9 -4.60 7.43 17.91
C ILE A 9 -4.38 6.45 19.06
N ALA A 10 -5.21 6.48 20.09
CA ALA A 10 -5.13 5.55 21.21
C ALA A 10 -5.32 4.09 20.77
N GLY A 11 -6.09 3.83 19.70
CA GLY A 11 -6.25 2.49 19.12
C GLY A 11 -5.04 2.02 18.32
N VAL A 12 -4.24 2.92 17.75
CA VAL A 12 -3.05 2.56 16.96
C VAL A 12 -1.99 1.88 17.81
N ILE A 13 -1.75 2.39 19.02
CA ILE A 13 -0.70 1.87 19.93
C ILE A 13 -0.92 0.39 20.29
N PRO A 14 -2.08 -0.03 20.84
CA PRO A 14 -2.30 -1.43 21.17
C PRO A 14 -2.30 -2.32 19.93
N THR A 15 -2.83 -1.86 18.79
CA THR A 15 -2.80 -2.62 17.54
C THR A 15 -1.37 -2.85 17.07
N LEU A 16 -0.52 -1.81 17.11
CA LEU A 16 0.89 -1.94 16.77
C LEU A 16 1.61 -2.90 17.72
N LEU A 17 1.33 -2.83 19.03
CA LEU A 17 1.90 -3.74 20.02
C LEU A 17 1.50 -5.20 19.72
N VAL A 18 0.25 -5.45 19.33
CA VAL A 18 -0.22 -6.78 18.92
C VAL A 18 0.54 -7.27 17.68
N ILE A 19 0.74 -6.40 16.65
CA ILE A 19 1.50 -6.74 15.46
C ILE A 19 2.94 -7.09 15.82
N ILE A 20 3.62 -6.29 16.64
CA ILE A 20 4.99 -6.51 17.09
C ILE A 20 5.09 -7.84 17.84
N THR A 21 4.18 -8.07 18.78
CA THR A 21 4.16 -9.29 19.61
C THR A 21 3.90 -10.51 18.72
N ALA A 22 2.88 -10.46 17.89
CA ALA A 22 2.53 -11.58 17.02
C ALA A 22 3.67 -11.92 16.05
N SER A 23 4.24 -10.92 15.36
CA SER A 23 5.37 -11.16 14.45
C SER A 23 6.58 -11.74 15.17
N PHE A 24 6.91 -11.26 16.38
CA PHE A 24 8.02 -11.79 17.16
C PHE A 24 7.85 -13.27 17.48
N PHE A 25 6.66 -13.67 17.96
CA PHE A 25 6.42 -15.08 18.33
C PHE A 25 6.22 -15.98 17.11
N ILE A 26 5.50 -15.53 16.07
CA ILE A 26 5.27 -16.33 14.85
C ILE A 26 6.59 -16.68 14.17
N VAL A 27 7.50 -15.72 14.02
CA VAL A 27 8.79 -15.96 13.38
C VAL A 27 9.65 -16.93 14.18
N ARG A 28 9.57 -16.90 15.52
CA ARG A 28 10.31 -17.82 16.40
C ARG A 28 9.69 -19.21 16.56
N LEU A 29 8.39 -19.34 16.32
CA LEU A 29 7.70 -20.63 16.30
C LEU A 29 7.86 -21.33 14.94
N ALA A 30 8.33 -20.63 13.91
CA ALA A 30 8.59 -21.23 12.60
C ALA A 30 9.68 -22.32 12.74
N PRO A 31 9.46 -23.50 12.13
CA PRO A 31 10.42 -24.59 12.22
C PRO A 31 11.74 -24.23 11.54
N GLY A 32 12.85 -24.49 12.24
CA GLY A 32 14.21 -24.18 11.80
C GLY A 32 14.70 -22.79 12.28
N GLY A 33 15.99 -22.70 12.55
CA GLY A 33 16.64 -21.46 12.95
C GLY A 33 17.07 -20.59 11.75
N PRO A 34 17.47 -19.33 11.99
CA PRO A 34 17.93 -18.42 10.93
C PRO A 34 19.22 -18.93 10.23
N PHE A 35 19.96 -19.83 10.89
CA PHE A 35 21.22 -20.37 10.40
C PHE A 35 21.13 -21.83 9.93
N ASP A 36 19.94 -22.48 9.99
CA ASP A 36 19.76 -23.90 9.66
C ASP A 36 19.95 -24.24 8.17
N GLN A 37 19.89 -23.25 7.28
CA GLN A 37 20.16 -23.45 5.85
C GLN A 37 21.68 -23.51 5.53
N GLU A 38 22.51 -23.09 6.44
CA GLU A 38 23.95 -23.14 6.29
C GLU A 38 24.45 -24.53 6.75
N GLN A 39 24.33 -25.53 5.87
CA GLN A 39 24.58 -26.96 6.16
C GLN A 39 26.00 -27.31 6.66
N THR A 40 26.91 -26.36 6.73
CA THR A 40 28.33 -26.59 7.05
C THR A 40 28.83 -25.93 8.34
N LEU A 41 27.93 -25.30 9.12
CA LEU A 41 28.36 -24.68 10.37
C LEU A 41 28.69 -25.71 11.43
N SER A 42 29.91 -25.66 11.96
CA SER A 42 30.27 -26.48 13.13
C SER A 42 29.40 -26.09 14.32
N PRO A 43 29.11 -27.03 15.26
CA PRO A 43 28.31 -26.72 16.44
C PRO A 43 28.85 -25.54 17.27
N GLN A 44 30.17 -25.35 17.29
CA GLN A 44 30.80 -24.21 17.95
C GLN A 44 30.54 -22.89 17.28
N VAL A 45 30.61 -22.83 15.95
CA VAL A 45 30.31 -21.61 15.19
C VAL A 45 28.84 -21.23 15.34
N ARG A 46 27.93 -22.21 15.34
CA ARG A 46 26.51 -21.99 15.61
C ARG A 46 26.28 -21.41 17.01
N ALA A 47 26.86 -22.00 18.04
CA ALA A 47 26.73 -21.51 19.40
C ALA A 47 27.28 -20.07 19.56
N ASN A 48 28.36 -19.73 18.87
CA ASN A 48 28.90 -18.37 18.86
C ASN A 48 27.96 -17.36 18.17
N LEU A 49 27.33 -17.76 17.08
CA LEU A 49 26.31 -16.94 16.39
C LEU A 49 25.07 -16.74 17.27
N ASP A 50 24.56 -17.82 17.87
CA ASP A 50 23.40 -17.74 18.75
C ASP A 50 23.69 -16.82 19.97
N ALA A 51 24.88 -16.87 20.53
CA ALA A 51 25.31 -15.97 21.60
C ALA A 51 25.48 -14.52 21.12
N ALA A 52 26.08 -14.30 19.94
CA ALA A 52 26.28 -12.96 19.37
C ALA A 52 24.94 -12.24 19.10
N TYR A 53 23.94 -12.97 18.62
CA TYR A 53 22.60 -12.45 18.38
C TYR A 53 21.65 -12.58 19.58
N GLY A 54 22.13 -13.18 20.69
CA GLY A 54 21.37 -13.37 21.94
C GLY A 54 20.19 -14.32 21.79
N LEU A 55 20.27 -15.27 20.85
CA LEU A 55 19.25 -16.31 20.62
C LEU A 55 19.32 -17.43 21.69
N ASP A 56 20.42 -17.51 22.40
CA ASP A 56 20.65 -18.40 23.53
C ASP A 56 19.88 -18.02 24.80
N ARG A 57 19.33 -16.82 24.85
CA ARG A 57 18.63 -16.30 26.05
C ARG A 57 17.17 -16.74 26.10
N PRO A 58 16.55 -16.77 27.31
CA PRO A 58 15.12 -17.01 27.45
C PRO A 58 14.29 -16.05 26.54
N ILE A 59 13.25 -16.58 25.89
CA ILE A 59 12.44 -15.86 24.88
C ILE A 59 11.84 -14.55 25.43
N ALA A 60 11.49 -14.51 26.71
CA ALA A 60 10.99 -13.32 27.38
C ALA A 60 12.04 -12.19 27.41
N ILE A 61 13.31 -12.53 27.66
CA ILE A 61 14.43 -11.58 27.68
C ILE A 61 14.70 -11.06 26.26
N GLN A 62 14.66 -11.95 25.25
CA GLN A 62 14.78 -11.55 23.85
C GLN A 62 13.68 -10.59 23.44
N TYR A 63 12.43 -10.86 23.83
CA TYR A 63 11.28 -10.00 23.56
C TYR A 63 11.40 -8.61 24.21
N CYS A 64 11.74 -8.55 25.51
CA CYS A 64 11.93 -7.26 26.19
C CYS A 64 13.08 -6.45 25.58
N ARG A 65 14.19 -7.10 25.20
CA ARG A 65 15.31 -6.44 24.50
C ARG A 65 14.86 -5.89 23.15
N TYR A 66 14.12 -6.68 22.38
CA TYR A 66 13.58 -6.26 21.09
C TYR A 66 12.64 -5.05 21.21
N LEU A 67 11.70 -5.08 22.16
CA LEU A 67 10.82 -3.92 22.41
C LEU A 67 11.61 -2.66 22.81
N ARG A 68 12.66 -2.83 23.63
CA ARG A 68 13.52 -1.70 24.02
C ARG A 68 14.29 -1.14 22.80
N ALA A 69 14.85 -1.98 21.95
CA ALA A 69 15.52 -1.55 20.73
C ALA A 69 14.56 -0.81 19.78
N LEU A 70 13.37 -1.36 19.54
CA LEU A 70 12.33 -0.72 18.73
C LEU A 70 11.91 0.66 19.26
N ALA A 71 11.82 0.83 20.59
CA ALA A 71 11.50 2.12 21.19
C ALA A 71 12.56 3.20 20.90
N HIS A 72 13.77 2.80 20.52
CA HIS A 72 14.86 3.70 20.06
C HIS A 72 15.01 3.75 18.54
N GLY A 73 14.07 3.13 17.78
CA GLY A 73 14.13 3.08 16.32
C GLY A 73 15.14 2.07 15.77
N ASP A 74 15.68 1.19 16.61
CA ASP A 74 16.60 0.14 16.20
C ASP A 74 15.83 -1.16 15.96
N PHE A 75 15.80 -1.60 14.69
CA PHE A 75 15.16 -2.86 14.27
C PHE A 75 16.10 -4.07 14.38
N GLY A 76 17.34 -3.84 14.79
CA GLY A 76 18.36 -4.87 14.95
C GLY A 76 19.18 -5.12 13.67
N PRO A 77 20.21 -5.99 13.79
CA PRO A 77 21.05 -6.38 12.66
C PRO A 77 20.30 -7.36 11.73
N SER A 78 20.57 -7.30 10.43
CA SER A 78 20.17 -8.37 9.51
C SER A 78 21.01 -9.62 9.76
N PHE A 79 20.38 -10.81 9.76
CA PHE A 79 21.11 -12.07 9.93
C PHE A 79 21.85 -12.51 8.66
N LYS A 80 21.47 -11.99 7.51
CA LYS A 80 22.02 -12.37 6.21
C LYS A 80 22.88 -11.28 5.56
N GLN A 81 22.53 -10.02 5.77
CA GLN A 81 23.29 -8.87 5.22
C GLN A 81 24.17 -8.30 6.33
N ARG A 82 25.41 -8.82 6.42
CA ARG A 82 26.35 -8.52 7.53
C ARG A 82 26.71 -7.03 7.65
N ASP A 83 26.66 -6.29 6.54
CA ASP A 83 27.09 -4.89 6.50
C ASP A 83 25.94 -3.89 6.70
N PHE A 84 24.69 -4.36 6.85
CA PHE A 84 23.51 -3.52 6.98
C PHE A 84 22.67 -3.87 8.20
N SER A 85 22.24 -2.85 8.93
CA SER A 85 21.14 -3.00 9.88
C SER A 85 19.79 -3.06 9.16
N VAL A 86 18.79 -3.65 9.80
CA VAL A 86 17.42 -3.62 9.26
C VAL A 86 16.92 -2.20 9.14
N THR A 87 17.34 -1.29 10.03
CA THR A 87 17.02 0.13 9.98
C THR A 87 17.56 0.78 8.70
N ASP A 88 18.79 0.46 8.28
CA ASP A 88 19.39 0.99 7.04
C ASP A 88 18.63 0.51 5.81
N LEU A 89 18.26 -0.78 5.77
CA LEU A 89 17.49 -1.35 4.66
C LEU A 89 16.10 -0.71 4.54
N ILE A 90 15.44 -0.46 5.69
CA ILE A 90 14.18 0.27 5.72
C ILE A 90 14.37 1.70 5.20
N ALA A 91 15.39 2.41 5.68
CA ALA A 91 15.66 3.79 5.31
C ALA A 91 15.95 3.94 3.81
N GLN A 92 16.61 2.95 3.19
CA GLN A 92 16.88 2.93 1.75
C GLN A 92 15.63 2.57 0.92
N GLY A 93 14.87 1.55 1.34
CA GLY A 93 13.75 1.03 0.55
C GLY A 93 12.45 1.81 0.70
N LEU A 94 12.19 2.38 1.89
CA LEU A 94 10.90 3.05 2.18
C LEU A 94 10.62 4.27 1.30
N PRO A 95 11.59 5.15 0.98
CA PRO A 95 11.35 6.26 0.05
C PRO A 95 10.94 5.78 -1.34
N VAL A 96 11.54 4.68 -1.84
CA VAL A 96 11.23 4.11 -3.16
C VAL A 96 9.80 3.57 -3.19
N SER A 97 9.44 2.70 -2.25
CA SER A 97 8.09 2.13 -2.15
C SER A 97 7.02 3.21 -1.92
N SER A 98 7.33 4.22 -1.09
CA SER A 98 6.42 5.34 -0.85
C SER A 98 6.22 6.20 -2.08
N ALA A 99 7.28 6.52 -2.82
CA ALA A 99 7.18 7.28 -4.06
C ALA A 99 6.36 6.53 -5.11
N LEU A 100 6.57 5.22 -5.27
CA LEU A 100 5.78 4.37 -6.15
C LEU A 100 4.30 4.36 -5.76
N GLY A 101 4.01 4.12 -4.49
CA GLY A 101 2.63 4.05 -4.00
C GLY A 101 1.88 5.37 -4.12
N ILE A 102 2.50 6.48 -3.72
CA ILE A 102 1.90 7.81 -3.80
C ILE A 102 1.65 8.22 -5.25
N THR A 103 2.62 8.00 -6.15
CA THR A 103 2.44 8.33 -7.57
C THR A 103 1.39 7.46 -8.25
N ALA A 104 1.30 6.17 -7.89
CA ALA A 104 0.25 5.28 -8.38
C ALA A 104 -1.16 5.72 -7.93
N ILE A 105 -1.31 6.11 -6.67
CA ILE A 105 -2.59 6.64 -6.14
C ILE A 105 -2.94 7.98 -6.79
N ALA A 106 -1.98 8.89 -6.94
CA ALA A 106 -2.21 10.17 -7.63
C ALA A 106 -2.68 9.94 -9.08
N LEU A 107 -2.04 9.04 -9.81
CA LEU A 107 -2.44 8.66 -11.17
C LEU A 107 -3.84 8.03 -11.18
N ALA A 108 -4.15 7.19 -10.19
CA ALA A 108 -5.45 6.55 -10.08
C ALA A 108 -6.59 7.55 -9.83
N ILE A 109 -6.36 8.57 -9.01
CA ILE A 109 -7.31 9.65 -8.78
C ILE A 109 -7.48 10.49 -10.05
N LEU A 110 -6.36 10.88 -10.67
CA LEU A 110 -6.34 11.74 -11.86
C LEU A 110 -7.07 11.11 -13.06
N ILE A 111 -6.98 9.81 -13.23
CA ILE A 111 -7.61 9.09 -14.34
C ILE A 111 -8.96 8.50 -13.92
N GLY A 112 -9.05 7.87 -12.77
CA GLY A 112 -10.23 7.13 -12.33
C GLY A 112 -11.46 8.01 -12.09
N ILE A 113 -11.28 9.19 -11.46
CA ILE A 113 -12.40 10.10 -11.23
C ILE A 113 -12.99 10.62 -12.54
N PRO A 114 -12.22 11.18 -13.51
CA PRO A 114 -12.76 11.59 -14.81
C PRO A 114 -13.43 10.45 -15.59
N LEU A 115 -12.85 9.24 -15.59
CA LEU A 115 -13.47 8.08 -16.24
C LEU A 115 -14.81 7.72 -15.59
N GLY A 116 -14.90 7.72 -14.26
CA GLY A 116 -16.15 7.48 -13.54
C GLY A 116 -17.21 8.55 -13.79
N ILE A 117 -16.82 9.83 -13.84
CA ILE A 117 -17.70 10.93 -14.22
C ILE A 117 -18.21 10.74 -15.65
N ALA A 118 -17.32 10.47 -16.59
CA ALA A 118 -17.68 10.24 -17.99
C ALA A 118 -18.70 9.10 -18.13
N ALA A 119 -18.43 7.94 -17.52
CA ALA A 119 -19.33 6.80 -17.53
C ALA A 119 -20.69 7.09 -16.87
N ALA A 120 -20.76 7.92 -15.82
CA ALA A 120 -22.01 8.31 -15.17
C ALA A 120 -22.82 9.31 -16.00
N VAL A 121 -22.15 10.31 -16.61
CA VAL A 121 -22.77 11.37 -17.40
C VAL A 121 -23.32 10.84 -18.72
N TRP A 122 -22.59 9.95 -19.37
CA TRP A 122 -23.00 9.29 -20.62
C TRP A 122 -23.51 7.86 -20.39
N LYS A 123 -24.28 7.67 -19.31
CA LYS A 123 -24.85 6.38 -18.92
C LYS A 123 -25.58 5.72 -20.10
N GLN A 124 -25.39 4.39 -20.26
CA GLN A 124 -26.00 3.54 -21.28
C GLN A 124 -25.62 3.89 -22.73
N THR A 125 -24.55 4.66 -22.93
CA THR A 125 -23.96 4.89 -24.26
C THR A 125 -22.79 3.91 -24.50
N PRO A 126 -22.30 3.78 -25.74
CA PRO A 126 -21.10 2.98 -26.03
C PRO A 126 -19.87 3.41 -25.21
N LEU A 127 -19.76 4.69 -24.85
CA LEU A 127 -18.69 5.22 -24.00
C LEU A 127 -18.76 4.61 -22.59
N ASP A 128 -19.95 4.58 -21.97
CA ASP A 128 -20.17 3.97 -20.67
C ASP A 128 -19.82 2.46 -20.69
N VAL A 129 -20.26 1.75 -21.72
CA VAL A 129 -19.96 0.34 -21.89
C VAL A 129 -18.46 0.11 -22.05
N GLY A 130 -17.78 0.90 -22.87
CA GLY A 130 -16.34 0.80 -23.10
C GLY A 130 -15.54 1.07 -21.82
N ILE A 131 -15.84 2.16 -21.09
CA ILE A 131 -15.18 2.46 -19.80
C ILE A 131 -15.44 1.34 -18.79
N THR A 132 -16.69 0.88 -18.67
CA THR A 132 -17.02 -0.18 -17.68
C THR A 132 -16.32 -1.48 -18.02
N SER A 133 -16.18 -1.85 -19.30
CA SER A 133 -15.43 -3.02 -19.74
C SER A 133 -13.95 -2.92 -19.40
N LEU A 134 -13.32 -1.77 -19.63
CA LEU A 134 -11.93 -1.51 -19.24
C LEU A 134 -11.74 -1.56 -17.73
N VAL A 135 -12.68 -1.03 -16.97
CA VAL A 135 -12.69 -1.11 -15.49
C VAL A 135 -12.74 -2.57 -15.01
N VAL A 136 -13.60 -3.40 -15.62
CA VAL A 136 -13.69 -4.83 -15.28
C VAL A 136 -12.37 -5.54 -15.56
N LEU A 137 -11.74 -5.28 -16.71
CA LEU A 137 -10.43 -5.82 -17.05
C LEU A 137 -9.34 -5.37 -16.06
N GLY A 138 -9.33 -4.08 -15.69
CA GLY A 138 -8.36 -3.55 -14.74
C GLY A 138 -8.47 -4.14 -13.32
N ILE A 139 -9.67 -4.56 -12.91
CA ILE A 139 -9.89 -5.26 -11.63
C ILE A 139 -9.54 -6.75 -11.73
N ALA A 140 -9.85 -7.37 -12.87
CA ALA A 140 -9.71 -8.81 -13.06
C ALA A 140 -8.25 -9.26 -13.26
N LEU A 141 -7.41 -8.39 -13.82
CA LEU A 141 -6.00 -8.70 -14.11
C LEU A 141 -5.11 -8.47 -12.88
N PRO A 142 -4.48 -9.52 -12.32
CA PRO A 142 -3.55 -9.36 -11.20
C PRO A 142 -2.29 -8.58 -11.63
N GLY A 143 -1.71 -7.79 -10.69
CA GLY A 143 -0.52 -6.99 -10.96
C GLY A 143 0.71 -7.79 -11.41
N PHE A 144 0.85 -9.04 -10.92
CA PHE A 144 1.93 -9.93 -11.36
C PHE A 144 1.78 -10.44 -12.81
N VAL A 145 0.61 -10.27 -13.42
CA VAL A 145 0.36 -10.55 -14.85
C VAL A 145 0.53 -9.26 -15.65
N THR A 146 -0.07 -8.14 -15.18
CA THR A 146 -0.03 -6.86 -15.91
C THR A 146 1.37 -6.28 -15.96
N GLY A 147 2.17 -6.39 -14.89
CA GLY A 147 3.56 -5.91 -14.87
C GLY A 147 4.43 -6.50 -15.98
N PRO A 148 4.62 -7.83 -16.03
CA PRO A 148 5.36 -8.47 -17.10
C PRO A 148 4.81 -8.21 -18.50
N LEU A 149 3.47 -8.13 -18.67
CA LEU A 149 2.87 -7.81 -19.97
C LEU A 149 3.23 -6.39 -20.43
N LEU A 150 3.17 -5.41 -19.53
CA LEU A 150 3.57 -4.03 -19.82
C LEU A 150 5.08 -3.95 -20.14
N ALA A 151 5.91 -4.67 -19.37
CA ALA A 151 7.35 -4.75 -19.64
C ALA A 151 7.63 -5.38 -21.01
N LEU A 152 6.91 -6.45 -21.37
CA LEU A 152 7.04 -7.10 -22.67
C LEU A 152 6.65 -6.16 -23.82
N VAL A 153 5.48 -5.51 -23.72
CA VAL A 153 4.97 -4.65 -24.81
C VAL A 153 5.82 -3.38 -24.92
N PHE A 154 5.96 -2.62 -23.84
CA PHE A 154 6.59 -1.28 -23.87
C PHE A 154 8.12 -1.34 -23.74
N GLY A 155 8.66 -2.37 -23.11
CA GLY A 155 10.09 -2.53 -22.91
C GLY A 155 10.77 -3.34 -24.00
N VAL A 156 10.21 -4.51 -24.36
CA VAL A 156 10.84 -5.43 -25.33
C VAL A 156 10.41 -5.14 -26.77
N TYR A 157 9.09 -5.09 -27.05
CA TYR A 157 8.61 -4.91 -28.42
C TYR A 157 8.72 -3.47 -28.92
N LEU A 158 8.24 -2.50 -28.13
CA LEU A 158 8.25 -1.09 -28.53
C LEU A 158 9.55 -0.37 -28.15
N GLN A 159 10.30 -0.86 -27.19
CA GLN A 159 11.54 -0.27 -26.68
C GLN A 159 11.41 1.19 -26.23
N TRP A 160 10.21 1.58 -25.77
CA TRP A 160 9.95 2.95 -25.32
C TRP A 160 10.40 3.17 -23.87
N LEU A 161 10.33 2.14 -23.04
CA LEU A 161 10.58 2.19 -21.59
C LEU A 161 11.49 1.03 -21.16
N PRO A 162 12.29 1.20 -20.11
CA PRO A 162 13.12 0.12 -19.59
C PRO A 162 12.25 -1.01 -19.01
N VAL A 163 12.66 -2.26 -19.26
CA VAL A 163 11.98 -3.47 -18.78
C VAL A 163 12.06 -3.57 -17.26
N ALA A 164 13.21 -3.24 -16.69
CA ALA A 164 13.51 -3.32 -15.26
C ALA A 164 14.73 -2.45 -14.92
N GLY A 165 15.01 -2.28 -13.62
CA GLY A 165 16.15 -1.53 -13.10
C GLY A 165 15.75 -0.29 -12.33
N TRP A 166 16.73 0.47 -11.85
CA TRP A 166 16.48 1.64 -11.00
C TRP A 166 17.20 2.91 -11.48
N GLU A 167 18.40 2.80 -11.99
CA GLU A 167 19.26 3.88 -12.52
C GLU A 167 19.09 5.22 -11.77
N ASP A 168 19.43 5.21 -10.49
CA ASP A 168 19.35 6.36 -9.55
C ASP A 168 17.99 7.08 -9.52
N GLY A 169 16.90 6.36 -9.76
CA GLY A 169 15.54 6.89 -9.69
C GLY A 169 15.10 7.66 -10.93
N ALA A 170 15.73 7.42 -12.08
CA ALA A 170 15.30 8.05 -13.32
C ALA A 170 13.82 7.76 -13.62
N ALA A 171 13.07 8.82 -13.94
CA ALA A 171 11.61 8.77 -14.09
C ALA A 171 11.12 7.67 -15.06
N ARG A 172 11.90 7.36 -16.09
CA ARG A 172 11.56 6.31 -17.07
C ARG A 172 11.41 4.92 -16.45
N TYR A 173 12.14 4.62 -15.35
CA TYR A 173 12.04 3.34 -14.63
C TYR A 173 10.82 3.26 -13.72
N PHE A 174 10.20 4.41 -13.39
CA PHE A 174 8.98 4.47 -12.59
C PHE A 174 7.71 4.25 -13.40
N VAL A 175 7.70 4.53 -14.70
CA VAL A 175 6.46 4.57 -15.49
C VAL A 175 5.72 3.22 -15.47
N LEU A 176 6.37 2.13 -15.83
CA LEU A 176 5.73 0.82 -15.91
C LEU A 176 5.29 0.29 -14.52
N PRO A 177 6.13 0.36 -13.47
CA PRO A 177 5.72 0.02 -12.11
C PRO A 177 4.52 0.83 -11.61
N VAL A 178 4.54 2.14 -11.77
CA VAL A 178 3.46 3.03 -11.35
C VAL A 178 2.16 2.72 -12.09
N VAL A 179 2.19 2.52 -13.40
CA VAL A 179 1.02 2.12 -14.19
C VAL A 179 0.49 0.77 -13.72
N THR A 180 1.37 -0.21 -13.50
CA THR A 180 0.98 -1.54 -13.00
C THR A 180 0.23 -1.46 -11.67
N LEU A 181 0.73 -0.66 -10.72
CA LEU A 181 0.10 -0.45 -9.42
C LEU A 181 -1.20 0.38 -9.52
N ALA A 182 -1.23 1.36 -10.42
CA ALA A 182 -2.36 2.25 -10.57
C ALA A 182 -3.58 1.59 -11.26
N LEU A 183 -3.37 0.69 -12.21
CA LEU A 183 -4.46 0.10 -13.03
C LEU A 183 -5.64 -0.44 -12.20
N PRO A 184 -5.45 -1.33 -11.20
CA PRO A 184 -6.56 -1.82 -10.39
C PRO A 184 -7.23 -0.71 -9.57
N VAL A 185 -6.45 0.26 -9.08
CA VAL A 185 -6.97 1.38 -8.29
C VAL A 185 -7.76 2.35 -9.17
N ILE A 186 -7.28 2.66 -10.39
CA ILE A 186 -8.02 3.43 -11.41
C ILE A 186 -9.39 2.81 -11.64
N ALA A 187 -9.41 1.50 -11.83
CA ALA A 187 -10.63 0.75 -12.09
C ALA A 187 -11.62 0.83 -10.90
N TYR A 188 -11.15 0.66 -9.67
CA TYR A 188 -11.99 0.81 -8.49
C TYR A 188 -12.50 2.23 -8.29
N VAL A 189 -11.64 3.24 -8.43
CA VAL A 189 -12.01 4.67 -8.31
C VAL A 189 -13.04 5.04 -9.38
N ALA A 190 -12.84 4.63 -10.63
CA ALA A 190 -13.78 4.89 -11.71
C ALA A 190 -15.16 4.24 -11.42
N ARG A 191 -15.17 2.99 -10.97
CA ARG A 191 -16.40 2.28 -10.62
C ARG A 191 -17.14 2.94 -9.47
N LEU A 192 -16.44 3.29 -8.38
CA LEU A 192 -17.03 3.97 -7.22
C LEU A 192 -17.57 5.34 -7.61
N THR A 193 -16.81 6.13 -8.36
CA THR A 193 -17.25 7.46 -8.84
C THR A 193 -18.50 7.33 -9.70
N ARG A 194 -18.55 6.38 -10.65
CA ARG A 194 -19.70 6.14 -11.48
C ARG A 194 -20.94 5.76 -10.69
N SER A 195 -20.84 4.74 -9.82
CA SER A 195 -21.99 4.27 -9.03
C SER A 195 -22.53 5.36 -8.13
N SER A 196 -21.66 6.03 -7.38
CA SER A 196 -22.04 7.07 -6.45
C SER A 196 -22.67 8.29 -7.15
N LEU A 197 -22.14 8.72 -8.31
CA LEU A 197 -22.77 9.79 -9.10
C LEU A 197 -24.16 9.39 -9.59
N LEU A 198 -24.36 8.15 -10.02
CA LEU A 198 -25.67 7.68 -10.45
C LEU A 198 -26.70 7.69 -9.30
N ASP A 199 -26.29 7.37 -8.10
CA ASP A 199 -27.14 7.41 -6.90
C ASP A 199 -27.46 8.86 -6.52
N VAL A 200 -26.47 9.72 -6.49
CA VAL A 200 -26.65 11.16 -6.22
C VAL A 200 -27.57 11.82 -7.26
N PHE A 201 -27.44 11.48 -8.55
CA PHE A 201 -28.33 12.03 -9.58
C PHE A 201 -29.82 11.67 -9.40
N ARG A 202 -30.14 10.65 -8.62
CA ARG A 202 -31.50 10.24 -8.25
C ARG A 202 -32.01 10.92 -6.97
N ALA A 203 -31.14 11.58 -6.22
CA ALA A 203 -31.48 12.20 -4.94
C ALA A 203 -32.48 13.36 -5.10
N ASN A 204 -33.33 13.60 -4.10
CA ASN A 204 -34.39 14.60 -4.14
C ASN A 204 -33.87 16.03 -4.32
N PHE A 205 -32.73 16.37 -3.71
CA PHE A 205 -32.14 17.71 -3.86
C PHE A 205 -31.70 18.00 -5.31
N ILE A 206 -31.26 16.97 -6.05
CA ILE A 206 -30.93 17.10 -7.48
C ILE A 206 -32.20 17.28 -8.33
N ARG A 207 -33.28 16.56 -7.97
CA ARG A 207 -34.58 16.75 -8.64
C ARG A 207 -35.09 18.17 -8.43
N THR A 208 -34.99 18.72 -7.22
CA THR A 208 -35.35 20.10 -6.92
C THR A 208 -34.49 21.11 -7.70
N ALA A 209 -33.18 20.89 -7.79
CA ALA A 209 -32.28 21.75 -8.57
C ALA A 209 -32.67 21.76 -10.05
N ARG A 210 -33.00 20.61 -10.64
CA ARG A 210 -33.50 20.50 -12.02
C ARG A 210 -34.83 21.23 -12.21
N ALA A 211 -35.77 21.08 -11.29
CA ALA A 211 -37.06 21.78 -11.35
C ALA A 211 -36.91 23.30 -11.28
N ARG A 212 -35.84 23.81 -10.65
CA ARG A 212 -35.48 25.24 -10.62
C ARG A 212 -34.69 25.69 -11.86
N GLY A 213 -34.54 24.85 -12.89
CA GLY A 213 -33.86 25.20 -14.14
C GLY A 213 -32.34 25.24 -14.06
N VAL A 214 -31.71 24.65 -13.02
CA VAL A 214 -30.25 24.59 -12.92
C VAL A 214 -29.68 23.70 -14.02
N GLY A 215 -28.75 24.21 -14.82
CA GLY A 215 -28.16 23.52 -15.95
C GLY A 215 -27.34 22.28 -15.52
N ARG A 216 -27.25 21.28 -16.40
CA ARG A 216 -26.63 19.95 -16.17
C ARG A 216 -25.21 20.03 -15.60
N TRP A 217 -24.36 20.87 -16.16
CA TRP A 217 -22.97 21.00 -15.71
C TRP A 217 -22.85 21.67 -14.35
N ARG A 218 -23.73 22.66 -14.06
CA ARG A 218 -23.77 23.28 -12.74
C ARG A 218 -24.28 22.31 -11.68
N ILE A 219 -25.21 21.41 -12.03
CA ILE A 219 -25.66 20.33 -11.14
C ILE A 219 -24.48 19.36 -10.87
N LEU A 220 -23.75 18.95 -11.89
CA LEU A 220 -22.62 18.03 -11.74
C LEU A 220 -21.56 18.61 -10.80
N TRP A 221 -20.99 19.76 -11.15
CA TRP A 221 -19.85 20.33 -10.42
C TRP A 221 -20.24 20.98 -9.10
N GLY A 222 -21.39 21.66 -9.03
CA GLY A 222 -21.82 22.42 -7.85
C GLY A 222 -22.59 21.61 -6.82
N HIS A 223 -23.27 20.53 -7.22
CA HIS A 223 -24.20 19.82 -6.33
C HIS A 223 -23.93 18.32 -6.21
N ALA A 224 -23.57 17.63 -7.30
CA ALA A 224 -23.49 16.18 -7.32
C ALA A 224 -22.11 15.63 -7.00
N LEU A 225 -21.04 16.25 -7.48
CA LEU A 225 -19.69 15.70 -7.41
C LEU A 225 -19.21 15.56 -5.96
N ARG A 226 -19.39 16.60 -5.14
CA ARG A 226 -18.91 16.58 -3.75
C ARG A 226 -19.48 15.42 -2.93
N PRO A 227 -20.80 15.18 -2.85
CA PRO A 227 -21.33 14.02 -2.14
C PRO A 227 -20.98 12.69 -2.81
N ALA A 228 -20.85 12.67 -4.14
CA ALA A 228 -20.50 11.45 -4.87
C ALA A 228 -19.04 11.01 -4.66
N LEU A 229 -18.14 11.90 -4.30
CA LEU A 229 -16.74 11.56 -4.01
C LEU A 229 -16.50 11.03 -2.60
N LEU A 230 -17.46 11.11 -1.67
CA LEU A 230 -17.28 10.61 -0.30
C LEU A 230 -16.86 9.13 -0.24
N PRO A 231 -17.50 8.19 -0.98
CA PRO A 231 -17.05 6.79 -1.01
C PRO A 231 -15.65 6.61 -1.61
N VAL A 232 -15.27 7.46 -2.59
CA VAL A 232 -13.93 7.44 -3.19
C VAL A 232 -12.88 7.85 -2.16
N VAL A 233 -13.12 8.93 -1.42
CA VAL A 233 -12.21 9.39 -0.35
C VAL A 233 -12.04 8.31 0.73
N SER A 234 -13.14 7.65 1.14
CA SER A 234 -13.08 6.54 2.10
C SER A 234 -12.27 5.35 1.59
N TYR A 235 -12.29 5.10 0.27
CA TYR A 235 -11.52 4.02 -0.35
C TYR A 235 -10.03 4.36 -0.52
N ILE A 236 -9.69 5.61 -0.80
CA ILE A 236 -8.29 6.02 -1.10
C ILE A 236 -7.35 5.72 0.07
N GLY A 237 -7.78 5.89 1.32
CA GLY A 237 -6.94 5.61 2.49
C GLY A 237 -6.45 4.15 2.55
N PRO A 238 -7.37 3.18 2.67
CA PRO A 238 -7.01 1.76 2.63
C PRO A 238 -6.28 1.37 1.33
N ALA A 239 -6.67 1.94 0.18
CA ALA A 239 -6.00 1.69 -1.09
C ALA A 239 -4.56 2.17 -1.10
N THR A 240 -4.28 3.35 -0.52
CA THR A 240 -2.90 3.88 -0.39
C THR A 240 -2.06 2.96 0.49
N ALA A 241 -2.60 2.55 1.64
CA ALA A 241 -1.94 1.60 2.51
C ALA A 241 -1.61 0.29 1.76
N PHE A 242 -2.60 -0.28 1.05
CA PHE A 242 -2.42 -1.50 0.26
C PHE A 242 -1.38 -1.34 -0.85
N VAL A 243 -1.40 -0.22 -1.60
CA VAL A 243 -0.46 0.00 -2.72
C VAL A 243 0.96 0.22 -2.21
N VAL A 244 1.14 1.02 -1.14
CA VAL A 244 2.47 1.29 -0.57
C VAL A 244 3.08 0.04 0.06
N THR A 245 2.27 -0.81 0.70
CA THR A 245 2.73 -2.08 1.30
C THR A 245 2.69 -3.25 0.33
N GLY A 246 1.79 -3.23 -0.67
CA GLY A 246 1.56 -4.30 -1.65
C GLY A 246 2.39 -4.20 -2.92
N SER A 247 3.29 -3.21 -3.03
CA SER A 247 4.20 -3.06 -4.18
C SER A 247 5.25 -4.17 -4.31
N LEU A 248 5.32 -5.07 -3.33
CA LEU A 248 6.25 -6.20 -3.20
C LEU A 248 6.47 -6.99 -4.50
N VAL A 249 5.38 -7.42 -5.14
CA VAL A 249 5.46 -8.18 -6.40
C VAL A 249 5.95 -7.30 -7.53
N VAL A 250 5.45 -6.05 -7.61
CA VAL A 250 5.83 -5.10 -8.65
C VAL A 250 7.29 -4.69 -8.50
N GLU A 251 7.75 -4.40 -7.28
CA GLU A 251 9.15 -4.08 -7.00
C GLU A 251 10.09 -5.24 -7.39
N THR A 252 9.66 -6.48 -7.12
CA THR A 252 10.44 -7.68 -7.50
C THR A 252 10.48 -7.87 -9.03
N VAL A 253 9.33 -7.74 -9.71
CA VAL A 253 9.22 -7.88 -11.17
C VAL A 253 10.07 -6.84 -11.90
N PHE A 254 10.05 -5.60 -11.45
CA PHE A 254 10.81 -4.51 -12.09
C PHE A 254 12.20 -4.29 -11.50
N GLY A 255 12.62 -5.09 -10.51
CA GLY A 255 13.97 -5.01 -9.93
C GLY A 255 14.25 -3.72 -9.14
N LEU A 256 13.21 -3.14 -8.51
CA LEU A 256 13.32 -1.89 -7.77
C LEU A 256 13.86 -2.12 -6.34
N PRO A 257 14.68 -1.20 -5.79
CA PRO A 257 15.25 -1.33 -4.45
C PRO A 257 14.27 -0.85 -3.37
N GLY A 258 13.03 -1.36 -3.39
CA GLY A 258 12.01 -1.02 -2.41
C GLY A 258 11.93 -1.98 -1.23
N THR A 259 11.13 -1.63 -0.22
CA THR A 259 10.95 -2.42 1.01
C THR A 259 10.30 -3.77 0.76
N GLY A 260 9.47 -3.90 -0.28
CA GLY A 260 8.84 -5.17 -0.64
C GLY A 260 9.85 -6.22 -1.06
N ARG A 261 10.85 -5.85 -1.85
CA ARG A 261 11.95 -6.74 -2.24
C ARG A 261 12.69 -7.28 -1.00
N TYR A 262 12.97 -6.41 -0.02
CA TYR A 262 13.65 -6.82 1.21
C TYR A 262 12.82 -7.79 2.05
N LEU A 263 11.48 -7.59 2.11
CA LEU A 263 10.59 -8.54 2.79
C LEU A 263 10.62 -9.93 2.15
N VAL A 264 10.56 -10.00 0.81
CA VAL A 264 10.63 -11.29 0.09
C VAL A 264 11.97 -11.97 0.34
N GLN A 265 13.07 -11.25 0.17
CA GLN A 265 14.41 -11.79 0.39
C GLN A 265 14.60 -12.24 1.83
N GLY A 266 14.13 -11.45 2.80
CA GLY A 266 14.15 -11.80 4.22
C GLY A 266 13.38 -13.09 4.51
N ALA A 267 12.20 -13.26 3.93
CA ALA A 267 11.38 -14.46 4.11
C ALA A 267 12.05 -15.70 3.49
N ILE A 268 12.55 -15.60 2.26
CA ILE A 268 13.22 -16.70 1.57
C ILE A 268 14.52 -17.11 2.30
N ASN A 269 15.28 -16.13 2.76
CA ASN A 269 16.58 -16.35 3.41
C ASN A 269 16.47 -16.61 4.93
N ARG A 270 15.26 -16.65 5.49
CA ARG A 270 15.01 -16.78 6.95
C ARG A 270 15.70 -15.70 7.79
N ASP A 271 15.77 -14.49 7.25
CA ASP A 271 16.24 -13.33 8.00
C ASP A 271 15.11 -12.81 8.91
N TYR A 272 15.06 -13.36 10.11
CA TYR A 272 13.98 -13.11 11.06
C TYR A 272 13.86 -11.65 11.46
N THR A 273 14.97 -10.98 11.70
CA THR A 273 14.99 -9.55 12.08
C THR A 273 14.48 -8.68 10.93
N LEU A 274 14.91 -8.96 9.71
CA LEU A 274 14.47 -8.23 8.53
C LEU A 274 12.96 -8.42 8.29
N VAL A 275 12.46 -9.66 8.36
CA VAL A 275 11.02 -9.93 8.20
C VAL A 275 10.19 -9.22 9.27
N MET A 276 10.60 -9.33 10.56
CA MET A 276 9.90 -8.64 11.66
C MET A 276 9.91 -7.13 11.46
N GLY A 277 11.06 -6.54 11.13
CA GLY A 277 11.19 -5.11 10.87
C GLY A 277 10.26 -4.63 9.75
N MET A 278 10.23 -5.34 8.61
CA MET A 278 9.35 -5.00 7.49
C MET A 278 7.87 -5.14 7.84
N VAL A 279 7.46 -6.20 8.57
CA VAL A 279 6.07 -6.37 9.02
C VAL A 279 5.63 -5.22 9.93
N ILE A 280 6.51 -4.78 10.84
CA ILE A 280 6.22 -3.67 11.75
C ILE A 280 6.11 -2.35 10.97
N VAL A 281 7.02 -2.08 10.04
CA VAL A 281 6.97 -0.88 9.19
C VAL A 281 5.68 -0.87 8.35
N TYR A 282 5.34 -1.97 7.72
CA TYR A 282 4.11 -2.08 6.94
C TYR A 282 2.86 -1.92 7.82
N GLY A 283 2.82 -2.59 8.98
CA GLY A 283 1.74 -2.41 9.94
C GLY A 283 1.58 -0.96 10.39
N THR A 284 2.70 -0.30 10.67
CA THR A 284 2.72 1.13 11.05
C THR A 284 2.19 2.00 9.90
N LEU A 285 2.67 1.79 8.67
CA LEU A 285 2.20 2.54 7.49
C LEU A 285 0.70 2.35 7.26
N VAL A 286 0.20 1.11 7.32
CA VAL A 286 -1.23 0.81 7.17
C VAL A 286 -2.04 1.55 8.24
N LEU A 287 -1.62 1.49 9.50
CA LEU A 287 -2.31 2.16 10.60
C LEU A 287 -2.30 3.69 10.44
N LEU A 288 -1.16 4.28 10.07
CA LEU A 288 -1.03 5.73 9.87
C LEU A 288 -1.84 6.21 8.67
N LEU A 289 -1.79 5.51 7.54
CA LEU A 289 -2.53 5.88 6.34
C LEU A 289 -4.05 5.73 6.54
N ASN A 290 -4.50 4.69 7.25
CA ASN A 290 -5.90 4.55 7.63
C ASN A 290 -6.33 5.65 8.62
N LEU A 291 -5.48 5.99 9.60
CA LEU A 291 -5.74 7.11 10.50
C LEU A 291 -5.88 8.43 9.74
N LEU A 292 -4.99 8.71 8.79
CA LEU A 292 -5.07 9.90 7.94
C LEU A 292 -6.38 9.92 7.13
N ALA A 293 -6.76 8.78 6.54
CA ALA A 293 -8.02 8.64 5.81
C ALA A 293 -9.24 8.91 6.69
N ASP A 294 -9.27 8.35 7.90
CA ASP A 294 -10.33 8.58 8.88
C ASP A 294 -10.46 10.05 9.28
N LEU A 295 -9.32 10.73 9.45
CA LEU A 295 -9.29 12.17 9.77
C LEU A 295 -9.81 13.01 8.60
N VAL A 296 -9.40 12.71 7.37
CA VAL A 296 -9.89 13.38 6.15
C VAL A 296 -11.38 13.14 5.97
N TYR A 297 -11.85 11.91 6.17
CA TYR A 297 -13.27 11.56 6.10
C TYR A 297 -14.09 12.33 7.14
N GLY A 298 -13.64 12.35 8.39
CA GLY A 298 -14.30 13.13 9.47
C GLY A 298 -14.30 14.66 9.24
N TRP A 299 -13.36 15.16 8.41
CA TRP A 299 -13.38 16.57 7.98
C TRP A 299 -14.39 16.82 6.86
N LEU A 300 -14.55 15.87 5.93
CA LEU A 300 -15.48 15.98 4.79
C LEU A 300 -16.94 15.72 5.16
N ASP A 301 -17.20 14.79 6.08
CA ASP A 301 -18.56 14.46 6.57
C ASP A 301 -18.72 14.81 8.05
N PRO A 302 -19.36 15.96 8.38
CA PRO A 302 -19.59 16.35 9.76
C PRO A 302 -20.50 15.40 10.56
N ARG A 303 -21.25 14.50 9.92
CA ARG A 303 -22.18 13.58 10.58
C ARG A 303 -21.46 12.49 11.37
N VAL A 304 -20.28 12.08 10.92
CA VAL A 304 -19.44 11.06 11.57
C VAL A 304 -18.80 11.55 12.89
N ARG A 305 -18.91 12.83 13.19
CA ARG A 305 -18.33 13.42 14.41
C ARG A 305 -19.09 13.08 15.69
N HIS A 306 -20.29 12.54 15.59
CA HIS A 306 -21.21 12.34 16.71
C HIS A 306 -21.35 10.87 17.14
N GLU A 307 -20.69 9.93 16.43
CA GLU A 307 -20.52 8.54 16.84
C GLU A 307 -19.13 8.29 17.46
#